data_22ff0886b72cfd3a105c3ede448f474a
#
_entry.id   22ff0886b72cfd3a105c3ede448f474a
#
_cell.length_a   1.000
_cell.length_b   1.000
_cell.length_c   1.000
_cell.angle_alpha   90.00
_cell.angle_beta   90.00
_cell.angle_gamma   90.00
#
_symmetry.space_group_name_H-M   'P 1'
#
loop_
_entity.id
_entity.type
_entity.pdbx_description
1 polymer ?
#
loop_
_entity_poly.entity_id
_entity_poly.type
_entity_poly.pdbx_seq_one_letter_code
_entity_poly.pdbx_strand_id
1 'polypeptide(L)'
;MNNRIPPFVSVVTILLGSYDLVRGFMHTILLHYSATHIAVLDLSGSTASDQLRLLGAFGISNFETGIMLILMGIFARGLALIMLAAIPIVALVGTFAIRFNSVGYLPSQAQWG
;
A
#
# COMPACT_ATOMS: atom_id res chain seq x y z
N MET A 1 -10.64 -2.00 -26.97
CA MET A 1 -10.08 -0.97 -26.09
C MET A 1 -8.63 -1.26 -25.73
N ASN A 2 -8.28 -2.47 -25.33
CA ASN A 2 -6.91 -2.83 -24.93
C ASN A 2 -5.87 -2.60 -26.04
N ASN A 3 -6.25 -2.75 -27.30
CA ASN A 3 -5.33 -2.59 -28.43
C ASN A 3 -4.82 -1.15 -28.61
N ARG A 4 -5.54 -0.17 -28.08
CA ARG A 4 -5.15 1.25 -28.16
C ARG A 4 -4.25 1.68 -27.02
N ILE A 5 -4.13 0.87 -25.99
CA ILE A 5 -3.37 1.20 -24.80
C ILE A 5 -1.99 0.54 -24.92
N PRO A 6 -0.91 1.30 -24.71
CA PRO A 6 0.44 0.74 -24.87
C PRO A 6 0.69 -0.45 -23.94
N PRO A 7 1.45 -1.46 -24.40
CA PRO A 7 1.76 -2.64 -23.56
C PRO A 7 2.50 -2.32 -22.27
N PHE A 8 3.23 -1.21 -22.20
CA PHE A 8 3.96 -0.85 -21.00
C PHE A 8 3.02 -0.61 -19.79
N VAL A 9 1.76 -0.24 -20.05
CA VAL A 9 0.75 -0.10 -18.98
C VAL A 9 0.58 -1.42 -18.23
N SER A 10 0.49 -2.54 -18.96
CA SER A 10 0.43 -3.86 -18.34
C SER A 10 1.68 -4.16 -17.53
N VAL A 11 2.84 -3.87 -18.07
CA VAL A 11 4.13 -4.14 -17.40
C VAL A 11 4.22 -3.33 -16.11
N VAL A 12 3.95 -2.04 -16.16
CA VAL A 12 4.01 -1.17 -14.97
C VAL A 12 3.01 -1.63 -13.91
N THR A 13 1.80 -1.95 -14.32
CA THR A 13 0.73 -2.38 -13.40
C THR A 13 1.09 -3.70 -12.72
N ILE A 14 1.63 -4.65 -13.48
CA ILE A 14 2.07 -5.95 -12.92
C ILE A 14 3.25 -5.75 -11.95
N LEU A 15 4.21 -4.88 -12.29
CA LEU A 15 5.33 -4.58 -11.39
C LEU A 15 4.86 -3.93 -10.09
N LEU A 16 3.94 -2.96 -10.17
CA LEU A 16 3.36 -2.34 -8.98
C LEU A 16 2.59 -3.35 -8.14
N GLY A 17 1.79 -4.20 -8.79
CA GLY A 17 1.05 -5.24 -8.09
C GLY A 17 1.97 -6.24 -7.41
N SER A 18 3.07 -6.61 -8.05
CA SER A 18 4.08 -7.50 -7.47
C SER A 18 4.75 -6.85 -6.25
N TYR A 19 5.06 -5.57 -6.32
CA TYR A 19 5.59 -4.81 -5.20
C TYR A 19 4.60 -4.81 -4.03
N ASP A 20 3.31 -4.60 -4.30
CA ASP A 20 2.29 -4.64 -3.26
C ASP A 20 2.13 -6.03 -2.64
N LEU A 21 2.29 -7.10 -3.42
CA LEU A 21 2.30 -8.46 -2.87
C LEU A 21 3.47 -8.66 -1.90
N VAL A 22 4.65 -8.16 -2.25
CA VAL A 22 5.83 -8.23 -1.37
C VAL A 22 5.56 -7.44 -0.09
N ARG A 23 5.01 -6.23 -0.20
CA ARG A 23 4.66 -5.44 0.98
C ARG A 23 3.62 -6.14 1.85
N GLY A 24 2.60 -6.75 1.22
CA GLY A 24 1.59 -7.52 1.93
C GLY A 24 2.20 -8.67 2.71
N PHE A 25 3.11 -9.40 2.09
CA PHE A 25 3.84 -10.48 2.75
C PHE A 25 4.66 -9.95 3.94
N MET A 26 5.40 -8.86 3.73
CA MET A 26 6.24 -8.25 4.78
C MET A 26 5.41 -7.78 5.98
N HIS A 27 4.23 -7.24 5.75
CA HIS A 27 3.39 -6.67 6.80
C HIS A 27 2.40 -7.67 7.40
N THR A 28 2.41 -8.93 6.98
CA THR A 28 1.59 -9.99 7.56
C THR A 28 2.45 -11.11 8.13
N ILE A 29 3.12 -11.88 7.29
CA ILE A 29 3.92 -13.03 7.72
C ILE A 29 5.18 -12.56 8.46
N LEU A 30 5.83 -11.51 7.96
CA LEU A 30 7.00 -10.90 8.60
C LEU A 30 6.61 -9.63 9.38
N LEU A 31 5.44 -9.65 10.02
CA LEU A 31 4.87 -8.47 10.66
C LEU A 31 5.81 -7.85 11.70
N HIS A 32 6.35 -8.65 12.59
CA HIS A 32 7.23 -8.14 13.65
C HIS A 32 8.51 -7.51 13.07
N TYR A 33 9.12 -8.18 12.10
CA TYR A 33 10.30 -7.65 11.42
C TYR A 33 9.99 -6.32 10.73
N SER A 34 8.89 -6.28 10.00
CA SER A 34 8.47 -5.08 9.28
C SER A 34 8.17 -3.93 10.25
N ALA A 35 7.50 -4.21 11.37
CA ALA A 35 7.17 -3.21 12.37
C ALA A 35 8.40 -2.58 12.99
N THR A 36 9.42 -3.38 13.29
CA THR A 36 10.61 -2.91 14.00
C THR A 36 11.69 -2.35 13.08
N HIS A 37 11.88 -2.93 11.90
CA HIS A 37 13.01 -2.59 11.00
C HIS A 37 12.62 -1.71 9.81
N ILE A 38 11.37 -1.76 9.38
CA ILE A 38 10.91 -1.00 8.21
C ILE A 38 10.05 0.19 8.64
N ALA A 39 8.96 -0.05 9.38
CA ALA A 39 8.08 1.01 9.85
C ALA A 39 8.63 1.74 11.07
N VAL A 40 9.55 1.12 11.79
CA VAL A 40 10.20 1.68 12.99
C VAL A 40 9.16 2.11 14.03
N LEU A 41 8.26 1.17 14.39
CA LEU A 41 7.24 1.41 15.41
C LEU A 41 7.83 1.25 16.81
N ASP A 42 7.35 2.07 17.73
CA ASP A 42 7.64 1.88 19.16
C ASP A 42 6.64 0.88 19.73
N LEU A 43 7.11 -0.34 20.01
CA LEU A 43 6.29 -1.42 20.53
C LEU A 43 6.45 -1.59 22.03
N SER A 44 7.04 -0.64 22.75
CA SER A 44 7.26 -0.71 24.18
C SER A 44 6.02 -0.39 25.02
N GLY A 45 5.03 0.27 24.43
CA GLY A 45 3.85 0.75 25.13
C GLY A 45 2.67 -0.22 25.09
N SER A 46 1.58 0.17 25.76
CA SER A 46 0.36 -0.62 25.86
C SER A 46 -0.40 -0.75 24.53
N THR A 47 -0.10 0.10 23.56
CA THR A 47 -0.74 0.10 22.23
C THR A 47 0.00 -0.76 21.21
N ALA A 48 1.04 -1.49 21.60
CA ALA A 48 1.86 -2.28 20.68
C ALA A 48 1.02 -3.27 19.85
N SER A 49 0.09 -3.99 20.50
CA SER A 49 -0.78 -4.95 19.82
C SER A 49 -1.67 -4.26 18.78
N ASP A 50 -2.21 -3.09 19.10
CA ASP A 50 -3.05 -2.34 18.17
C ASP A 50 -2.25 -1.85 16.96
N GLN A 51 -1.03 -1.37 17.19
CA GLN A 51 -0.14 -0.94 16.12
C GLN A 51 0.20 -2.09 15.18
N LEU A 52 0.50 -3.28 15.73
CA LEU A 52 0.80 -4.46 14.93
C LEU A 52 -0.41 -4.89 14.09
N ARG A 53 -1.61 -4.87 14.68
CA ARG A 53 -2.83 -5.23 13.96
C ARG A 53 -3.14 -4.24 12.84
N LEU A 54 -2.94 -2.95 13.07
CA LEU A 54 -3.13 -1.93 12.03
C LEU A 54 -2.15 -2.12 10.89
N LEU A 55 -0.88 -2.39 11.19
CA LEU A 55 0.11 -2.67 10.16
C LEU A 55 -0.23 -3.95 9.39
N GLY A 56 -0.70 -4.98 10.09
CA GLY A 56 -1.15 -6.22 9.47
C GLY A 56 -2.36 -6.01 8.54
N ALA A 57 -3.33 -5.21 8.98
CA ALA A 57 -4.47 -4.84 8.14
C ALA A 57 -4.04 -4.11 6.88
N PHE A 58 -3.06 -3.22 6.99
CA PHE A 58 -2.45 -2.55 5.85
C PHE A 58 -1.80 -3.57 4.90
N GLY A 59 -1.13 -4.58 5.45
CA GLY A 59 -0.55 -5.66 4.67
C GLY A 59 -1.59 -6.47 3.89
N ILE A 60 -2.73 -6.76 4.51
CA ILE A 60 -3.85 -7.43 3.84
C ILE A 60 -4.34 -6.60 2.65
N SER A 61 -4.52 -5.29 2.85
CA SER A 61 -4.88 -4.38 1.76
C SER A 61 -3.86 -4.40 0.63
N ASN A 62 -2.57 -4.47 0.95
CA ASN A 62 -1.51 -4.59 -0.05
C ASN A 62 -1.65 -5.86 -0.88
N PHE A 63 -1.98 -7.00 -0.26
CA PHE A 63 -2.25 -8.23 -1.00
C PHE A 63 -3.42 -8.07 -1.96
N GLU A 64 -4.53 -7.55 -1.48
CA GLU A 64 -5.72 -7.34 -2.30
C GLU A 64 -5.42 -6.44 -3.49
N THR A 65 -4.82 -5.29 -3.24
CA THR A 65 -4.45 -4.33 -4.28
C THR A 65 -3.47 -4.94 -5.27
N GLY A 66 -2.47 -5.68 -4.76
CA GLY A 66 -1.47 -6.32 -5.59
C GLY A 66 -2.08 -7.33 -6.55
N ILE A 67 -2.96 -8.21 -6.04
CA ILE A 67 -3.65 -9.19 -6.87
C ILE A 67 -4.50 -8.49 -7.93
N MET A 68 -5.27 -7.48 -7.54
CA MET A 68 -6.13 -6.75 -8.47
C MET A 68 -5.33 -6.06 -9.56
N LEU A 69 -4.22 -5.41 -9.22
CA LEU A 69 -3.36 -4.74 -10.19
C LEU A 69 -2.77 -5.73 -11.20
N ILE A 70 -2.32 -6.89 -10.73
CA ILE A 70 -1.78 -7.91 -11.62
C ILE A 70 -2.85 -8.42 -12.57
N LEU A 71 -4.04 -8.72 -12.06
CA LEU A 71 -5.15 -9.20 -12.89
C LEU A 71 -5.58 -8.14 -13.91
N MET A 72 -5.66 -6.88 -13.51
CA MET A 72 -5.97 -5.79 -14.43
C MET A 72 -4.89 -5.64 -15.51
N GLY A 73 -3.64 -5.75 -15.13
CA GLY A 73 -2.53 -5.66 -16.08
C GLY A 73 -2.55 -6.77 -17.11
N ILE A 74 -2.99 -7.97 -16.73
CA ILE A 74 -3.07 -9.13 -17.63
C ILE A 74 -4.34 -9.07 -18.48
N PHE A 75 -5.51 -8.82 -17.87
CA PHE A 75 -6.81 -9.03 -18.52
C PHE A 75 -7.56 -7.75 -18.86
N ALA A 76 -7.24 -6.61 -18.27
CA ALA A 76 -8.02 -5.39 -18.40
C ALA A 76 -7.15 -4.14 -18.44
N ARG A 77 -6.36 -4.00 -19.49
CA ARG A 77 -5.39 -2.92 -19.63
C ARG A 77 -6.03 -1.52 -19.50
N GLY A 78 -7.27 -1.36 -19.96
CA GLY A 78 -7.99 -0.10 -19.79
C GLY A 78 -8.22 0.26 -18.33
N LEU A 79 -8.63 -0.71 -17.52
CA LEU A 79 -8.79 -0.52 -16.08
C LEU A 79 -7.45 -0.30 -15.39
N ALA A 80 -6.40 -0.99 -15.85
CA ALA A 80 -5.06 -0.79 -15.33
C ALA A 80 -4.60 0.66 -15.52
N LEU A 81 -4.85 1.24 -16.69
CA LEU A 81 -4.51 2.63 -16.95
C LEU A 81 -5.26 3.59 -16.01
N ILE A 82 -6.55 3.35 -15.80
CA ILE A 82 -7.36 4.15 -14.87
C ILE A 82 -6.79 4.04 -13.45
N MET A 83 -6.43 2.85 -13.01
CA MET A 83 -5.85 2.64 -11.67
C MET A 83 -4.51 3.33 -11.52
N LEU A 84 -3.65 3.29 -12.54
CA LEU A 84 -2.37 4.00 -12.50
C LEU A 84 -2.55 5.51 -12.36
N ALA A 85 -3.60 6.07 -12.94
CA ALA A 85 -3.93 7.48 -12.78
C ALA A 85 -4.56 7.76 -11.40
N ALA A 86 -5.39 6.86 -10.90
CA ALA A 86 -6.12 7.04 -9.64
C ALA A 86 -5.21 6.89 -8.41
N ILE A 87 -4.24 5.98 -8.44
CA ILE A 87 -3.39 5.68 -7.28
C ILE A 87 -2.70 6.93 -6.71
N PRO A 88 -1.98 7.76 -7.50
CA PRO A 88 -1.34 8.94 -6.95
C PRO A 88 -2.35 9.99 -6.47
N ILE A 89 -3.51 10.09 -7.11
CA ILE A 89 -4.55 11.04 -6.70
C ILE A 89 -5.11 10.63 -5.34
N VAL A 90 -5.46 9.36 -5.16
CA VAL A 90 -5.97 8.83 -3.89
C VAL A 90 -4.92 8.95 -2.79
N ALA A 91 -3.66 8.65 -3.11
CA ALA A 91 -2.57 8.79 -2.15
C ALA A 91 -2.41 10.24 -1.68
N LEU A 92 -2.52 11.20 -2.58
CA LEU A 92 -2.42 12.61 -2.26
C LEU A 92 -3.58 13.07 -1.36
N VAL A 93 -4.81 12.73 -1.73
CA VAL A 93 -6.01 13.05 -0.96
C VAL A 93 -5.93 12.40 0.43
N GLY A 94 -5.55 11.13 0.48
CA GLY A 94 -5.39 10.40 1.74
C GLY A 94 -4.33 11.02 2.65
N THR A 95 -3.22 11.44 2.09
CA THR A 95 -2.15 12.10 2.85
C THR A 95 -2.63 13.40 3.49
N PHE A 96 -3.35 14.23 2.74
CA PHE A 96 -3.93 15.45 3.29
C PHE A 96 -4.95 15.17 4.37
N ALA A 97 -5.80 14.16 4.17
CA ALA A 97 -6.79 13.76 5.16
C ALA A 97 -6.13 13.31 6.47
N ILE A 98 -5.07 12.50 6.37
CA ILE A 98 -4.32 12.04 7.54
C ILE A 98 -3.69 13.22 8.28
N ARG A 99 -3.05 14.12 7.56
CA ARG A 99 -2.43 15.30 8.17
C ARG A 99 -3.45 16.18 8.87
N PHE A 100 -4.59 16.41 8.22
CA PHE A 100 -5.65 17.24 8.80
C PHE A 100 -6.19 16.63 10.11
N ASN A 101 -6.39 15.32 10.13
CA ASN A 101 -6.92 14.62 11.30
C ASN A 101 -5.85 14.35 12.37
N SER A 102 -4.59 14.60 12.10
CA SER A 102 -3.50 14.42 13.05
C SER A 102 -3.10 15.70 13.76
N VAL A 103 -3.76 16.81 13.47
CA VAL A 103 -3.49 18.10 14.13
C VAL A 103 -3.78 17.97 15.63
N GLY A 104 -2.86 18.43 16.46
CA GLY A 104 -3.00 18.38 17.91
C GLY A 104 -2.41 17.13 18.57
N TYR A 105 -1.98 16.14 17.77
CA TYR A 105 -1.30 14.95 18.28
C TYR A 105 0.22 15.09 18.15
N LEU A 106 0.95 14.33 18.97
CA LEU A 106 2.40 14.30 18.88
C LEU A 106 2.83 13.72 17.53
N PRO A 107 3.92 14.25 16.94
CA PRO A 107 4.43 13.70 15.67
C PRO A 107 4.77 12.21 15.80
N SER A 108 4.42 11.44 14.77
CA SER A 108 4.75 10.04 14.72
C SER A 108 6.25 9.85 14.47
N GLN A 109 6.85 8.88 15.15
CA GLN A 109 8.23 8.45 14.87
C GLN A 109 8.26 7.32 13.87
N ALA A 110 7.11 6.75 13.53
CA ALA A 110 7.00 5.67 12.57
C ALA A 110 7.34 6.16 11.16
N GLN A 111 7.97 5.29 10.38
CA GLN A 111 8.27 5.54 8.97
C GLN A 111 7.20 4.87 8.12
N TRP A 112 6.36 5.70 7.51
CA TRP A 112 5.27 5.25 6.63
C TRP A 112 5.68 5.49 5.18
N GLY A 113 5.85 4.43 4.41
CA GLY A 113 6.31 4.54 3.05
C GLY A 113 5.33 4.14 1.98
#